data_162ce323aaa277f596076e55c57f4b10
#
_entry.id   162ce323aaa277f596076e55c57f4b10
#
_cell.length_a   1.000
_cell.length_b   1.000
_cell.length_c   1.000
_cell.angle_alpha   90.00
_cell.angle_beta   90.00
_cell.angle_gamma   90.00
#
_symmetry.space_group_name_H-M   'P 1'
#
loop_
_entity.id
_entity.type
_entity.pdbx_description
1 polymer ?
#
loop_
_entity_poly.entity_id
_entity_poly.type
_entity_poly.pdbx_seq_one_letter_code
_entity_poly.pdbx_strand_id
1 'polypeptide(L)'
;IRRFDYVDSRAIHRRIQTHLPQYESTFKAAALAYGYDWRFLAAVAYQESHWNPDAVSSTGVRGLMMLTQATANEMGVSEREDPVQSIFAGTAYLTIMKPRLPERIAEPDRTWLALAAYNIGMGHLEDARVLTEKNGGNPDRWADVRENLPLLAKQKWFSQTRHGYARGAEPVRYVGNIRRYYDI
;
A
#
# COMPACT_ATOMS: atom_id res chain seq x y z
N ILE A 1 12.87 0.30 24.02
CA ILE A 1 13.11 1.21 22.89
C ILE A 1 12.54 0.49 21.67
N ARG A 2 11.39 0.92 21.21
CA ARG A 2 10.74 0.34 20.03
C ARG A 2 11.62 0.66 18.82
N ARG A 3 12.23 -0.35 18.26
CA ARG A 3 13.02 -0.29 17.03
C ARG A 3 12.13 -0.17 15.78
N PHE A 4 10.89 0.23 15.98
CA PHE A 4 9.84 0.18 14.98
C PHE A 4 9.50 1.57 14.54
N ASP A 5 9.25 1.75 13.31
CA ASP A 5 8.66 2.94 12.72
C ASP A 5 9.54 4.20 12.69
N TYR A 6 10.86 4.03 12.84
CA TYR A 6 11.73 5.15 12.55
C TYR A 6 11.81 5.31 11.03
N VAL A 7 10.97 6.19 10.53
CA VAL A 7 11.15 6.72 9.19
C VAL A 7 12.48 7.45 9.21
N ASP A 8 13.49 6.92 8.53
CA ASP A 8 14.77 7.59 8.43
C ASP A 8 14.65 8.79 7.50
N SER A 9 14.29 9.92 8.08
CA SER A 9 14.09 11.16 7.35
C SER A 9 15.37 11.64 6.65
N ARG A 10 16.54 11.29 7.17
CA ARG A 10 17.82 11.62 6.53
C ARG A 10 18.01 10.79 5.26
N ALA A 11 17.67 9.52 5.31
CA ALA A 11 17.78 8.64 4.15
C ALA A 11 16.82 9.07 3.04
N ILE A 12 15.57 9.37 3.36
CA ILE A 12 14.61 9.82 2.33
C ILE A 12 15.01 11.17 1.74
N HIS A 13 15.46 12.13 2.55
CA HIS A 13 15.91 13.42 2.05
C HIS A 13 17.09 13.27 1.07
N ARG A 14 18.02 12.39 1.38
CA ARG A 14 19.13 12.06 0.48
C ARG A 14 18.63 11.47 -0.83
N ARG A 15 17.70 10.52 -0.75
CA ARG A 15 17.15 9.83 -1.93
C ARG A 15 16.23 10.72 -2.76
N ILE A 16 15.59 11.72 -2.17
CA ILE A 16 14.88 12.76 -2.92
C ILE A 16 15.83 13.48 -3.87
N GLN A 17 17.09 13.68 -3.46
CA GLN A 17 18.08 14.35 -4.29
C GLN A 17 18.77 13.41 -5.30
N THR A 18 18.98 12.15 -4.94
CA THR A 18 19.80 11.21 -5.73
C THR A 18 18.99 10.26 -6.60
N HIS A 19 17.78 9.89 -6.20
CA HIS A 19 16.97 8.86 -6.88
C HIS A 19 15.69 9.42 -7.49
N LEU A 20 14.96 10.24 -6.74
CA LEU A 20 13.64 10.74 -7.16
C LEU A 20 13.65 11.52 -8.49
N PRO A 21 14.67 12.35 -8.80
CA PRO A 21 14.66 13.13 -10.04
C PRO A 21 14.50 12.30 -11.31
N GLN A 22 15.00 11.06 -11.31
CA GLN A 22 14.91 10.15 -12.45
C GLN A 22 13.46 9.70 -12.73
N TYR A 23 12.59 9.71 -11.71
CA TYR A 23 11.25 9.14 -11.79
C TYR A 23 10.15 10.19 -11.62
N GLU A 24 10.50 11.43 -11.28
CA GLU A 24 9.54 12.48 -10.98
C GLU A 24 8.54 12.69 -12.13
N SER A 25 9.04 12.76 -13.36
CA SER A 25 8.16 12.96 -14.52
C SER A 25 7.18 11.80 -14.71
N THR A 26 7.61 10.57 -14.45
CA THR A 26 6.75 9.40 -14.54
C THR A 26 5.69 9.40 -13.43
N PHE A 27 6.06 9.74 -12.19
CA PHE A 27 5.08 9.90 -11.11
C PHE A 27 4.04 10.97 -11.43
N LYS A 28 4.47 12.10 -11.99
CA LYS A 28 3.56 13.18 -12.40
C LYS A 28 2.61 12.73 -13.50
N ALA A 29 3.10 11.99 -14.49
CA ALA A 29 2.28 11.48 -15.57
C ALA A 29 1.23 10.46 -15.06
N ALA A 30 1.64 9.53 -14.21
CA ALA A 30 0.72 8.55 -13.61
C ALA A 30 -0.31 9.24 -12.70
N ALA A 31 0.12 10.22 -11.92
CA ALA A 31 -0.76 10.99 -11.04
C ALA A 31 -1.82 11.74 -11.85
N LEU A 32 -1.43 12.35 -12.96
CA LEU A 32 -2.37 13.04 -13.86
C LEU A 32 -3.37 12.06 -14.46
N ALA A 33 -2.91 10.88 -14.88
CA ALA A 33 -3.75 9.86 -15.52
C ALA A 33 -4.80 9.27 -14.57
N TYR A 34 -4.47 9.13 -13.30
CA TYR A 34 -5.31 8.43 -12.32
C TYR A 34 -5.88 9.32 -11.21
N GLY A 35 -5.58 10.60 -11.21
CA GLY A 35 -6.18 11.55 -10.27
C GLY A 35 -5.54 11.56 -8.87
N TYR A 36 -4.22 11.42 -8.79
CA TYR A 36 -3.48 11.50 -7.53
C TYR A 36 -2.58 12.73 -7.45
N ASP A 37 -2.12 13.06 -6.24
CA ASP A 37 -0.94 13.89 -6.04
C ASP A 37 0.29 13.01 -6.36
N TRP A 38 1.17 13.48 -7.22
CA TRP A 38 2.34 12.70 -7.62
C TRP A 38 3.27 12.37 -6.43
N ARG A 39 3.32 13.25 -5.42
CA ARG A 39 4.12 13.02 -4.22
C ARG A 39 3.58 11.87 -3.38
N PHE A 40 2.27 11.66 -3.39
CA PHE A 40 1.65 10.49 -2.78
C PHE A 40 2.12 9.20 -3.46
N LEU A 41 2.12 9.15 -4.79
CA LEU A 41 2.62 7.99 -5.54
C LEU A 41 4.11 7.76 -5.29
N ALA A 42 4.90 8.82 -5.21
CA ALA A 42 6.31 8.73 -4.87
C ALA A 42 6.52 8.15 -3.47
N ALA A 43 5.68 8.53 -2.50
CA ALA A 43 5.72 8.00 -1.14
C ALA A 43 5.39 6.50 -1.12
N VAL A 44 4.40 6.07 -1.89
CA VAL A 44 4.05 4.64 -2.03
C VAL A 44 5.24 3.85 -2.59
N ALA A 45 5.84 4.33 -3.67
CA ALA A 45 6.99 3.67 -4.29
C ALA A 45 8.22 3.67 -3.36
N TYR A 46 8.41 4.70 -2.56
CA TYR A 46 9.48 4.72 -1.57
C TYR A 46 9.27 3.64 -0.50
N GLN A 47 8.08 3.49 0.01
CA GLN A 47 7.75 2.43 0.96
C GLN A 47 7.99 1.05 0.34
N GLU A 48 7.65 0.87 -0.94
CA GLU A 48 7.81 -0.41 -1.61
C GLU A 48 9.27 -0.79 -1.86
N SER A 49 10.08 0.13 -2.38
CA SER A 49 11.41 -0.21 -2.92
C SER A 49 12.51 0.78 -2.58
N HIS A 50 12.23 1.85 -1.85
CA HIS A 50 13.15 3.00 -1.67
C HIS A 50 13.61 3.59 -3.03
N TRP A 51 12.71 3.56 -4.02
CA TRP A 51 12.96 3.98 -5.41
C TRP A 51 14.09 3.17 -6.09
N ASN A 52 14.20 1.89 -5.75
CA ASN A 52 15.14 0.99 -6.43
C ASN A 52 14.39 0.15 -7.47
N PRO A 53 14.63 0.36 -8.78
CA PRO A 53 13.93 -0.38 -9.83
C PRO A 53 14.31 -1.86 -9.86
N ASP A 54 15.44 -2.23 -9.27
CA ASP A 54 15.95 -3.61 -9.23
C ASP A 54 15.56 -4.35 -7.95
N ALA A 55 14.70 -3.76 -7.12
CA ALA A 55 14.27 -4.38 -5.87
C ALA A 55 13.55 -5.70 -6.11
N VAL A 56 13.91 -6.71 -5.32
CA VAL A 56 13.33 -8.06 -5.34
C VAL A 56 13.14 -8.52 -3.89
N SER A 57 11.93 -8.94 -3.54
CA SER A 57 11.68 -9.50 -2.20
C SER A 57 11.94 -11.02 -2.16
N SER A 58 11.97 -11.59 -0.95
CA SER A 58 12.06 -13.03 -0.75
C SER A 58 10.88 -13.80 -1.35
N THR A 59 9.73 -13.14 -1.54
CA THR A 59 8.53 -13.73 -2.14
C THR A 59 8.43 -13.50 -3.64
N GLY A 60 9.42 -12.82 -4.24
CA GLY A 60 9.50 -12.62 -5.69
C GLY A 60 8.76 -11.42 -6.25
N VAL A 61 8.26 -10.50 -5.40
CA VAL A 61 7.76 -9.21 -5.90
C VAL A 61 8.93 -8.35 -6.36
N ARG A 62 8.73 -7.57 -7.43
CA ARG A 62 9.83 -6.86 -8.11
C ARG A 62 9.46 -5.46 -8.55
N GLY A 63 10.48 -4.62 -8.68
CA GLY A 63 10.43 -3.30 -9.27
C GLY A 63 10.10 -2.19 -8.30
N LEU A 64 9.97 -0.97 -8.81
CA LEU A 64 9.70 0.22 -7.99
C LEU A 64 8.44 0.09 -7.13
N MET A 65 7.38 -0.53 -7.66
CA MET A 65 6.12 -0.73 -6.97
C MET A 65 5.95 -2.15 -6.42
N MET A 66 7.00 -2.96 -6.49
CA MET A 66 7.05 -4.32 -5.94
C MET A 66 5.85 -5.18 -6.37
N LEU A 67 5.67 -5.30 -7.68
CA LEU A 67 4.56 -6.06 -8.26
C LEU A 67 4.78 -7.57 -8.16
N THR A 68 3.71 -8.31 -7.87
CA THR A 68 3.70 -9.77 -8.06
C THR A 68 3.64 -10.08 -9.55
N GLN A 69 4.03 -11.30 -9.93
CA GLN A 69 3.88 -11.74 -11.33
C GLN A 69 2.40 -11.77 -11.74
N ALA A 70 1.52 -12.17 -10.84
CA ALA A 70 0.08 -12.20 -11.11
C ALA A 70 -0.48 -10.78 -11.38
N THR A 71 -0.11 -9.81 -10.55
CA THR A 71 -0.52 -8.42 -10.77
C THR A 71 0.06 -7.85 -12.05
N ALA A 72 1.33 -8.13 -12.34
CA ALA A 72 1.98 -7.72 -13.59
C ALA A 72 1.23 -8.28 -14.80
N ASN A 73 0.87 -9.55 -14.77
CA ASN A 73 0.09 -10.19 -15.85
C ASN A 73 -1.29 -9.55 -16.01
N GLU A 74 -1.98 -9.32 -14.90
CA GLU A 74 -3.30 -8.69 -14.89
C GLU A 74 -3.27 -7.28 -15.50
N MET A 75 -2.20 -6.52 -15.19
CA MET A 75 -2.05 -5.14 -15.63
C MET A 75 -1.32 -5.01 -16.98
N GLY A 76 -0.97 -6.12 -17.62
CA GLY A 76 -0.31 -6.10 -18.93
C GLY A 76 1.16 -5.69 -18.90
N VAL A 77 1.85 -5.90 -17.77
CA VAL A 77 3.27 -5.55 -17.61
C VAL A 77 4.14 -6.69 -18.10
N SER A 78 5.03 -6.39 -19.06
CA SER A 78 6.02 -7.35 -19.56
C SER A 78 7.30 -7.34 -18.71
N GLU A 79 7.70 -6.19 -18.18
CA GLU A 79 8.92 -6.05 -17.39
C GLU A 79 8.66 -5.25 -16.11
N ARG A 80 8.66 -5.95 -14.96
CA ARG A 80 8.40 -5.36 -13.66
C ARG A 80 9.49 -4.40 -13.19
N GLU A 81 10.71 -4.57 -13.69
CA GLU A 81 11.85 -3.71 -13.38
C GLU A 81 11.87 -2.42 -14.19
N ASP A 82 11.11 -2.34 -15.29
CA ASP A 82 10.99 -1.09 -16.03
C ASP A 82 10.26 -0.04 -15.18
N PRO A 83 10.90 1.11 -14.85
CA PRO A 83 10.31 2.09 -13.96
C PRO A 83 8.93 2.61 -14.42
N VAL A 84 8.80 2.88 -15.72
CA VAL A 84 7.55 3.42 -16.29
C VAL A 84 6.41 2.39 -16.15
N GLN A 85 6.65 1.15 -16.56
CA GLN A 85 5.65 0.10 -16.45
C GLN A 85 5.28 -0.17 -14.99
N SER A 86 6.26 -0.22 -14.10
CA SER A 86 6.03 -0.47 -12.67
C SER A 86 5.18 0.64 -12.04
N ILE A 87 5.52 1.89 -12.26
CA ILE A 87 4.79 3.04 -11.68
C ILE A 87 3.35 3.08 -12.20
N PHE A 88 3.14 2.97 -13.52
CA PHE A 88 1.79 3.01 -14.08
C PHE A 88 0.95 1.81 -13.65
N ALA A 89 1.51 0.62 -13.67
CA ALA A 89 0.79 -0.60 -13.26
C ALA A 89 0.46 -0.59 -11.77
N GLY A 90 1.40 -0.19 -10.91
CA GLY A 90 1.16 -0.07 -9.48
C GLY A 90 0.08 0.96 -9.16
N THR A 91 0.11 2.11 -9.83
CA THR A 91 -0.89 3.16 -9.68
C THR A 91 -2.28 2.69 -10.15
N ALA A 92 -2.34 2.02 -11.30
CA ALA A 92 -3.58 1.46 -11.81
C ALA A 92 -4.16 0.40 -10.87
N TYR A 93 -3.31 -0.50 -10.35
CA TYR A 93 -3.74 -1.53 -9.41
C TYR A 93 -4.26 -0.94 -8.10
N LEU A 94 -3.59 0.07 -7.55
CA LEU A 94 -4.09 0.80 -6.39
C LEU A 94 -5.47 1.43 -6.70
N THR A 95 -5.61 2.00 -7.88
CA THR A 95 -6.85 2.67 -8.29
C THR A 95 -8.03 1.71 -8.36
N ILE A 96 -7.82 0.46 -8.82
CA ILE A 96 -8.91 -0.52 -8.89
C ILE A 96 -9.32 -1.08 -7.53
N MET A 97 -8.53 -0.86 -6.47
CA MET A 97 -8.94 -1.21 -5.11
C MET A 97 -10.08 -0.33 -4.61
N LYS A 98 -10.09 0.94 -4.99
CA LYS A 98 -11.06 1.92 -4.49
C LYS A 98 -12.52 1.57 -4.80
N PRO A 99 -12.92 1.22 -6.04
CA PRO A 99 -14.31 0.88 -6.33
C PRO A 99 -14.77 -0.44 -5.70
N ARG A 100 -13.86 -1.26 -5.21
CA ARG A 100 -14.21 -2.47 -4.46
C ARG A 100 -14.63 -2.18 -3.03
N LEU A 101 -14.35 -0.97 -2.53
CA LEU A 101 -14.82 -0.49 -1.23
C LEU A 101 -16.23 0.08 -1.36
N PRO A 102 -17.06 0.02 -0.29
CA PRO A 102 -18.38 0.64 -0.30
C PRO A 102 -18.32 2.12 -0.70
N GLU A 103 -19.26 2.55 -1.53
CA GLU A 103 -19.32 3.94 -2.03
C GLU A 103 -19.43 4.98 -0.92
N ARG A 104 -20.05 4.63 0.20
CA ARG A 104 -20.22 5.52 1.37
C ARG A 104 -18.91 5.93 2.02
N ILE A 105 -17.82 5.19 1.78
CA ILE A 105 -16.53 5.50 2.38
C ILE A 105 -15.94 6.71 1.67
N ALA A 106 -15.80 7.83 2.40
CA ALA A 106 -15.24 9.06 1.88
C ALA A 106 -13.72 9.11 2.01
N GLU A 107 -13.07 10.02 1.28
CA GLU A 107 -11.68 10.36 1.50
C GLU A 107 -11.51 11.11 2.84
N PRO A 108 -10.38 10.94 3.55
CA PRO A 108 -9.19 10.20 3.13
C PRO A 108 -9.23 8.70 3.47
N ASP A 109 -10.23 8.22 4.20
CA ASP A 109 -10.31 6.82 4.61
C ASP A 109 -10.29 5.85 3.43
N ARG A 110 -10.95 6.20 2.34
CA ARG A 110 -10.96 5.39 1.12
C ARG A 110 -9.56 5.11 0.61
N THR A 111 -8.70 6.11 0.56
CA THR A 111 -7.31 5.96 0.12
C THR A 111 -6.52 5.06 1.08
N TRP A 112 -6.65 5.27 2.38
CA TRP A 112 -5.91 4.46 3.37
C TRP A 112 -6.37 3.00 3.35
N LEU A 113 -7.65 2.76 3.23
CA LEU A 113 -8.19 1.40 3.10
C LEU A 113 -7.76 0.74 1.80
N ALA A 114 -7.74 1.49 0.70
CA ALA A 114 -7.25 0.98 -0.59
C ALA A 114 -5.76 0.61 -0.53
N LEU A 115 -4.94 1.40 0.15
CA LEU A 115 -3.52 1.08 0.37
C LEU A 115 -3.36 -0.20 1.20
N ALA A 116 -4.15 -0.37 2.24
CA ALA A 116 -4.13 -1.60 3.03
C ALA A 116 -4.51 -2.81 2.17
N ALA A 117 -5.54 -2.69 1.34
CA ALA A 117 -5.95 -3.73 0.41
C ALA A 117 -4.86 -4.03 -0.64
N TYR A 118 -4.17 -3.01 -1.12
CA TYR A 118 -3.04 -3.16 -2.03
C TYR A 118 -1.93 -4.01 -1.40
N ASN A 119 -1.66 -3.81 -0.10
CA ASN A 119 -0.61 -4.52 0.63
C ASN A 119 -0.99 -5.94 1.03
N ILE A 120 -2.15 -6.13 1.67
CA ILE A 120 -2.53 -7.41 2.29
C ILE A 120 -3.56 -8.20 1.47
N GLY A 121 -4.18 -7.56 0.49
CA GLY A 121 -5.28 -8.14 -0.28
C GLY A 121 -6.64 -7.71 0.24
N MET A 122 -7.59 -7.56 -0.70
CA MET A 122 -8.95 -7.09 -0.38
C MET A 122 -9.68 -8.03 0.56
N GLY A 123 -9.51 -9.36 0.40
CA GLY A 123 -10.19 -10.34 1.24
C GLY A 123 -9.83 -10.19 2.72
N HIS A 124 -8.55 -10.06 3.02
CA HIS A 124 -8.10 -9.85 4.40
C HIS A 124 -8.51 -8.49 4.95
N LEU A 125 -8.53 -7.45 4.12
CA LEU A 125 -9.05 -6.15 4.55
C LEU A 125 -10.54 -6.26 4.92
N GLU A 126 -11.34 -6.94 4.12
CA GLU A 126 -12.76 -7.15 4.41
C GLU A 126 -12.94 -7.93 5.72
N ASP A 127 -12.11 -8.94 5.97
CA ASP A 127 -12.13 -9.68 7.24
C ASP A 127 -11.87 -8.73 8.43
N ALA A 128 -10.89 -7.84 8.31
CA ALA A 128 -10.59 -6.85 9.33
C ALA A 128 -11.75 -5.87 9.55
N ARG A 129 -12.43 -5.48 8.48
CA ARG A 129 -13.62 -4.61 8.57
C ARG A 129 -14.76 -5.31 9.33
N VAL A 130 -15.00 -6.59 9.06
CA VAL A 130 -15.99 -7.38 9.79
C VAL A 130 -15.64 -7.46 11.27
N LEU A 131 -14.37 -7.74 11.61
CA LEU A 131 -13.91 -7.76 13.00
C LEU A 131 -14.05 -6.39 13.67
N THR A 132 -13.79 -5.32 12.94
CA THR A 132 -13.95 -3.94 13.43
C THR A 132 -15.39 -3.69 13.87
N GLU A 133 -16.35 -4.08 13.03
CA GLU A 133 -17.77 -3.92 13.36
C GLU A 133 -18.17 -4.78 14.56
N LYS A 134 -17.73 -6.02 14.62
CA LYS A 134 -17.95 -6.92 15.76
C LYS A 134 -17.42 -6.33 17.08
N ASN A 135 -16.30 -5.63 17.02
CA ASN A 135 -15.66 -5.04 18.20
C ASN A 135 -16.15 -3.63 18.51
N GLY A 136 -17.22 -3.17 17.87
CA GLY A 136 -17.87 -1.90 18.15
C GLY A 136 -17.27 -0.69 17.46
N GLY A 137 -16.30 -0.89 16.55
CA GLY A 137 -15.71 0.18 15.75
C GLY A 137 -16.48 0.43 14.45
N ASN A 138 -16.04 1.46 13.72
CA ASN A 138 -16.62 1.80 12.43
C ASN A 138 -15.80 1.15 11.30
N PRO A 139 -16.36 0.18 10.54
CA PRO A 139 -15.64 -0.51 9.48
C PRO A 139 -15.26 0.38 8.29
N ASP A 140 -15.81 1.58 8.23
CA ASP A 140 -15.55 2.55 7.16
C ASP A 140 -14.46 3.57 7.52
N ARG A 141 -13.91 3.49 8.72
CA ARG A 141 -12.87 4.42 9.21
C ARG A 141 -11.55 3.70 9.37
N TRP A 142 -10.51 4.22 8.72
CA TRP A 142 -9.16 3.65 8.83
C TRP A 142 -8.67 3.59 10.27
N ALA A 143 -8.93 4.63 11.07
CA ALA A 143 -8.52 4.68 12.47
C ALA A 143 -9.04 3.48 13.28
N ASP A 144 -10.24 3.00 12.97
CA ASP A 144 -10.85 1.87 13.67
C ASP A 144 -10.39 0.52 13.05
N VAL A 145 -10.33 0.44 11.73
CA VAL A 145 -9.92 -0.80 11.02
C VAL A 145 -8.47 -1.16 11.35
N ARG A 146 -7.57 -0.17 11.43
CA ARG A 146 -6.16 -0.42 11.76
C ARG A 146 -5.96 -1.09 13.12
N GLU A 147 -6.85 -0.85 14.07
CA GLU A 147 -6.78 -1.47 15.40
C GLU A 147 -7.14 -2.97 15.34
N ASN A 148 -7.91 -3.39 14.36
CA ASN A 148 -8.38 -4.77 14.22
C ASN A 148 -7.56 -5.60 13.22
N LEU A 149 -6.82 -4.98 12.31
CA LEU A 149 -5.97 -5.69 11.35
C LEU A 149 -4.98 -6.66 12.01
N PRO A 150 -4.26 -6.27 13.09
CA PRO A 150 -3.33 -7.19 13.75
C PRO A 150 -3.98 -8.45 14.32
N LEU A 151 -5.28 -8.44 14.58
CA LEU A 151 -6.01 -9.61 15.09
C LEU A 151 -6.02 -10.76 14.07
N LEU A 152 -5.83 -10.48 12.79
CA LEU A 152 -5.79 -11.50 11.74
C LEU A 152 -4.61 -12.49 11.89
N ALA A 153 -3.62 -12.17 12.71
CA ALA A 153 -2.51 -13.07 13.03
C ALA A 153 -2.80 -13.96 14.25
N LYS A 154 -3.90 -13.72 14.96
CA LYS A 154 -4.25 -14.44 16.19
C LYS A 154 -5.33 -15.46 15.93
N GLN A 155 -5.07 -16.73 16.30
CA GLN A 155 -5.96 -17.86 16.01
C GLN A 155 -7.39 -17.63 16.51
N LYS A 156 -7.57 -17.07 17.68
CA LYS A 156 -8.89 -16.74 18.23
C LYS A 156 -9.74 -15.92 17.24
N TRP A 157 -9.10 -15.03 16.48
CA TRP A 157 -9.77 -14.11 15.57
C TRP A 157 -9.78 -14.62 14.13
N PHE A 158 -8.64 -15.06 13.58
CA PHE A 158 -8.63 -15.48 12.17
C PHE A 158 -9.43 -16.76 11.94
N SER A 159 -9.64 -17.60 12.95
CA SER A 159 -10.50 -18.78 12.84
C SER A 159 -11.97 -18.44 12.57
N GLN A 160 -12.38 -17.19 12.84
CA GLN A 160 -13.74 -16.70 12.60
C GLN A 160 -13.86 -15.96 11.27
N THR A 161 -12.77 -15.72 10.56
CA THR A 161 -12.75 -14.95 9.34
C THR A 161 -12.88 -15.84 8.09
N ARG A 162 -13.35 -15.23 7.00
CA ARG A 162 -13.53 -15.92 5.73
C ARG A 162 -12.20 -16.34 5.08
N HIS A 163 -11.17 -15.48 5.21
CA HIS A 163 -9.88 -15.68 4.52
C HIS A 163 -8.75 -16.16 5.44
N GLY A 164 -9.02 -16.32 6.73
CA GLY A 164 -8.08 -16.92 7.67
C GLY A 164 -6.90 -16.02 8.06
N TYR A 165 -5.78 -16.66 8.35
CA TYR A 165 -4.58 -16.01 8.84
C TYR A 165 -4.01 -14.98 7.86
N ALA A 166 -3.59 -13.84 8.43
CA ALA A 166 -2.79 -12.86 7.72
C ALA A 166 -1.92 -12.06 8.69
N ARG A 167 -0.81 -11.51 8.18
CA ARG A 167 0.08 -10.63 8.94
C ARG A 167 -0.49 -9.21 8.95
N GLY A 168 -1.59 -9.01 9.66
CA GLY A 168 -2.35 -7.77 9.65
C GLY A 168 -1.64 -6.54 10.22
N ALA A 169 -0.54 -6.72 10.96
CA ALA A 169 0.28 -5.60 11.41
C ALA A 169 1.08 -4.94 10.27
N GLU A 170 1.37 -5.67 9.20
CA GLU A 170 2.13 -5.14 8.06
C GLU A 170 1.42 -4.01 7.33
N PRO A 171 0.13 -4.12 6.93
CA PRO A 171 -0.56 -3.01 6.29
C PRO A 171 -0.72 -1.80 7.19
N VAL A 172 -0.81 -1.97 8.50
CA VAL A 172 -0.85 -0.85 9.44
C VAL A 172 0.45 -0.04 9.38
N ARG A 173 1.57 -0.73 9.40
CA ARG A 173 2.91 -0.12 9.26
C ARG A 173 3.09 0.51 7.88
N TYR A 174 2.68 -0.21 6.85
CA TYR A 174 2.74 0.21 5.46
C TYR A 174 2.03 1.54 5.24
N VAL A 175 0.77 1.64 5.62
CA VAL A 175 -0.01 2.88 5.48
C VAL A 175 0.58 3.99 6.35
N GLY A 176 0.97 3.68 7.58
CA GLY A 176 1.57 4.66 8.49
C GLY A 176 2.86 5.27 7.94
N ASN A 177 3.73 4.43 7.37
CA ASN A 177 4.99 4.89 6.77
C ASN A 177 4.74 5.76 5.53
N ILE A 178 3.82 5.34 4.65
CA ILE A 178 3.48 6.13 3.45
C ILE A 178 2.98 7.52 3.84
N ARG A 179 2.12 7.61 4.85
CA ARG A 179 1.63 8.90 5.33
C ARG A 179 2.78 9.80 5.83
N ARG A 180 3.74 9.23 6.55
CA ARG A 180 4.92 9.97 7.01
C ARG A 180 5.80 10.42 5.86
N TYR A 181 6.07 9.55 4.88
CA TYR A 181 6.85 9.92 3.70
C TYR A 181 6.15 10.98 2.87
N TYR A 182 4.84 10.90 2.75
CA TYR A 182 4.04 11.88 2.02
C TYR A 182 4.12 13.28 2.66
N ASP A 183 4.24 13.34 3.99
CA ASP A 183 4.39 14.60 4.72
C ASP A 183 5.78 15.25 4.55
N ILE A 184 6.76 14.53 4.06
CA ILE A 184 8.10 15.04 3.77
C ILE A 184 8.14 15.68 2.39
#